data_58699dc658e2bb5b78a4f2c8c8941fed
#
_entry.id   58699dc658e2bb5b78a4f2c8c8941fed
#
_cell.length_a   1.000
_cell.length_b   1.000
_cell.length_c   1.000
_cell.angle_alpha   90.00
_cell.angle_beta   90.00
_cell.angle_gamma   90.00
#
_symmetry.space_group_name_H-M   'P 1'
#
loop_
_entity.id
_entity.type
_entity.pdbx_description
1 polymer ?
#
loop_
_entity_poly.entity_id
_entity_poly.type
_entity_poly.pdbx_seq_one_letter_code
_entity_poly.pdbx_strand_id
1 'polypeptide(L)'
;IKGNYSYLKSILYKELDSIKNPFEKNIKEICEKEKNVFEQVDKIICLSNSTQNLLSKIYDLPINKFCILYNGLKDESILLNSDKRLNLKKNFLFSKEEKIILFVGRLDEIKGLGELIFTFKKLLQIDPYCHLVIVGDGFYSYYLNSCNPTWNKITFTGKLNKEDLYKLYQIADIGVLPSFHEQCSYVAIEMMMYGIPLVASTSTGLSEMIEDGVSGYHIPIIEYENHTDLNTYELQSKLLILLKDSSMRKEMAKNSRLRYERYYTSEIFSSCMQEFYNRFVL
;
A
#
# COMPACT_ATOMS: atom_id res chain seq x y z
N ILE A 1 -11.45 -3.16 12.41
CA ILE A 1 -11.05 -1.83 12.96
C ILE A 1 -10.50 -0.93 11.84
N LYS A 2 -10.24 -1.47 10.64
CA LYS A 2 -9.74 -0.72 9.46
C LYS A 2 -8.62 0.28 9.78
N GLY A 3 -7.67 -0.07 10.66
CA GLY A 3 -6.56 0.81 11.03
C GLY A 3 -6.89 1.94 12.02
N ASN A 4 -8.05 1.92 12.66
CA ASN A 4 -8.40 2.91 13.70
C ASN A 4 -7.64 2.64 14.99
N TYR A 5 -6.51 3.34 15.15
CA TYR A 5 -5.61 3.18 16.30
C TYR A 5 -6.13 3.86 17.56
N SER A 6 -6.93 4.92 17.43
CA SER A 6 -7.58 5.58 18.57
C SER A 6 -8.55 4.63 19.26
N TYR A 7 -9.34 3.89 18.47
CA TYR A 7 -10.24 2.87 19.00
C TYR A 7 -9.48 1.70 19.64
N LEU A 8 -8.42 1.20 19.01
CA LEU A 8 -7.57 0.17 19.58
C LEU A 8 -7.02 0.60 20.95
N LYS A 9 -6.49 1.81 21.03
CA LYS A 9 -5.96 2.37 22.29
C LYS A 9 -7.04 2.44 23.37
N SER A 10 -8.28 2.82 23.02
CA SER A 10 -9.39 2.83 23.97
C SER A 10 -9.70 1.46 24.57
N ILE A 11 -9.57 0.40 23.80
CA ILE A 11 -9.75 -0.99 24.29
C ILE A 11 -8.63 -1.35 25.27
N LEU A 12 -7.39 -1.01 24.96
CA LEU A 12 -6.23 -1.36 25.77
C LEU A 12 -6.22 -0.72 27.16
N TYR A 13 -6.87 0.44 27.34
CA TYR A 13 -7.00 1.09 28.65
C TYR A 13 -8.15 0.55 29.52
N LYS A 14 -9.06 -0.27 28.98
CA LYS A 14 -10.14 -0.88 29.77
C LYS A 14 -9.56 -2.04 30.63
N GLU A 15 -10.08 -2.22 31.83
CA GLU A 15 -9.82 -3.45 32.59
C GLU A 15 -10.44 -4.66 31.91
N LEU A 16 -9.74 -5.79 31.86
CA LEU A 16 -10.15 -7.00 31.13
C LEU A 16 -11.54 -7.50 31.57
N ASP A 17 -11.80 -7.47 32.88
CA ASP A 17 -13.08 -7.90 33.46
C ASP A 17 -14.24 -6.92 33.19
N SER A 18 -13.93 -5.69 32.86
CA SER A 18 -14.93 -4.67 32.48
C SER A 18 -15.41 -4.78 31.03
N ILE A 19 -14.69 -5.52 30.18
CA ILE A 19 -14.98 -5.62 28.75
C ILE A 19 -16.07 -6.67 28.52
N LYS A 20 -17.28 -6.19 28.20
CA LYS A 20 -18.43 -7.05 27.88
C LYS A 20 -18.44 -7.56 26.44
N ASN A 21 -17.81 -6.85 25.51
CA ASN A 21 -17.75 -7.21 24.10
C ASN A 21 -16.68 -8.30 23.89
N PRO A 22 -17.06 -9.52 23.44
CA PRO A 22 -16.10 -10.62 23.23
C PRO A 22 -14.99 -10.28 22.24
N PHE A 23 -15.28 -9.49 21.22
CA PHE A 23 -14.29 -9.05 20.23
C PHE A 23 -13.23 -8.13 20.86
N GLU A 24 -13.66 -7.13 21.66
CA GLU A 24 -12.71 -6.25 22.37
C GLU A 24 -11.90 -7.03 23.39
N LYS A 25 -12.51 -8.00 24.10
CA LYS A 25 -11.81 -8.85 25.06
C LYS A 25 -10.71 -9.66 24.39
N ASN A 26 -11.01 -10.29 23.25
CA ASN A 26 -10.01 -11.04 22.47
C ASN A 26 -8.87 -10.17 22.00
N ILE A 27 -9.15 -8.94 21.51
CA ILE A 27 -8.12 -7.97 21.14
C ILE A 27 -7.19 -7.69 22.32
N LYS A 28 -7.75 -7.39 23.49
CA LYS A 28 -6.96 -7.09 24.68
C LYS A 28 -6.06 -8.26 25.08
N GLU A 29 -6.61 -9.49 25.14
CA GLU A 29 -5.84 -10.69 25.44
C GLU A 29 -4.69 -10.94 24.45
N ILE A 30 -4.90 -10.67 23.15
CA ILE A 30 -3.83 -10.77 22.15
C ILE A 30 -2.75 -9.72 22.43
N CYS A 31 -3.12 -8.47 22.68
CA CYS A 31 -2.17 -7.40 22.95
C CYS A 31 -1.38 -7.62 24.24
N GLU A 32 -1.98 -8.21 25.28
CA GLU A 32 -1.27 -8.58 26.52
C GLU A 32 -0.22 -9.68 26.26
N LYS A 33 -0.56 -10.68 25.44
CA LYS A 33 0.42 -11.71 25.02
C LYS A 33 1.56 -11.10 24.19
N GLU A 34 1.25 -10.22 23.25
CA GLU A 34 2.23 -9.48 22.45
C GLU A 34 3.17 -8.66 23.35
N LYS A 35 2.61 -7.92 24.31
CA LYS A 35 3.38 -7.12 25.27
C LYS A 35 4.40 -7.99 26.02
N ASN A 36 3.95 -9.13 26.54
CA ASN A 36 4.84 -10.06 27.27
C ASN A 36 6.01 -10.54 26.39
N VAL A 37 5.78 -10.81 25.11
CA VAL A 37 6.87 -11.18 24.18
C VAL A 37 7.81 -10.00 23.96
N PHE A 38 7.27 -8.81 23.71
CA PHE A 38 8.08 -7.62 23.46
C PHE A 38 8.93 -7.20 24.69
N GLU A 39 8.44 -7.44 25.90
CA GLU A 39 9.21 -7.18 27.13
C GLU A 39 10.40 -8.12 27.30
N GLN A 40 10.28 -9.38 26.84
CA GLN A 40 11.30 -10.41 27.01
C GLN A 40 12.42 -10.38 25.97
N VAL A 41 12.20 -9.80 24.78
CA VAL A 41 13.22 -9.74 23.73
C VAL A 41 14.13 -8.54 23.91
N ASP A 42 15.39 -8.63 23.48
CA ASP A 42 16.37 -7.54 23.58
C ASP A 42 16.07 -6.43 22.58
N LYS A 43 15.71 -6.79 21.35
CA LYS A 43 15.42 -5.85 20.27
C LYS A 43 14.20 -6.28 19.46
N ILE A 44 13.49 -5.29 18.94
CA ILE A 44 12.31 -5.46 18.09
C ILE A 44 12.59 -4.79 16.75
N ILE A 45 12.51 -5.54 15.65
CA ILE A 45 12.62 -5.01 14.30
C ILE A 45 11.24 -4.54 13.85
N CYS A 46 11.14 -3.26 13.49
CA CYS A 46 9.95 -2.66 12.87
C CYS A 46 10.21 -2.35 11.40
N LEU A 47 9.16 -2.50 10.59
CA LEU A 47 9.22 -2.24 9.16
C LEU A 47 8.90 -0.77 8.79
N SER A 48 8.62 0.07 9.80
CA SER A 48 8.38 1.51 9.61
C SER A 48 8.54 2.27 10.93
N ASN A 49 8.87 3.56 10.84
CA ASN A 49 8.91 4.46 12.00
C ASN A 49 7.52 4.60 12.64
N SER A 50 6.48 4.63 11.83
CA SER A 50 5.09 4.71 12.30
C SER A 50 4.74 3.50 13.17
N THR A 51 5.14 2.28 12.76
CA THR A 51 4.94 1.07 13.55
C THR A 51 5.78 1.10 14.84
N GLN A 52 7.03 1.51 14.79
CA GLN A 52 7.88 1.70 15.96
C GLN A 52 7.22 2.63 16.99
N ASN A 53 6.79 3.82 16.53
CA ASN A 53 6.17 4.81 17.41
C ASN A 53 4.83 4.31 18.00
N LEU A 54 4.07 3.58 17.19
CA LEU A 54 2.79 3.00 17.61
C LEU A 54 3.02 1.96 18.72
N LEU A 55 3.89 0.97 18.50
CA LEU A 55 4.15 -0.10 19.45
C LEU A 55 4.80 0.43 20.74
N SER A 56 5.75 1.37 20.63
CA SER A 56 6.36 2.03 21.79
C SER A 56 5.29 2.70 22.67
N LYS A 57 4.32 3.40 22.08
CA LYS A 57 3.25 4.08 22.81
C LYS A 57 2.18 3.14 23.36
N ILE A 58 1.81 2.10 22.60
CA ILE A 58 0.76 1.15 23.00
C ILE A 58 1.24 0.31 24.19
N TYR A 59 2.48 -0.18 24.14
CA TYR A 59 3.02 -1.12 25.10
C TYR A 59 3.90 -0.48 26.17
N ASP A 60 4.06 0.86 26.11
CA ASP A 60 4.94 1.62 27.03
C ASP A 60 6.39 1.07 27.04
N LEU A 61 6.92 0.81 25.84
CA LEU A 61 8.27 0.28 25.64
C LEU A 61 9.23 1.39 25.22
N PRO A 62 10.48 1.36 25.71
CA PRO A 62 11.46 2.39 25.36
C PRO A 62 11.83 2.32 23.88
N ILE A 63 11.90 3.49 23.23
CA ILE A 63 12.12 3.61 21.79
C ILE A 63 13.42 2.95 21.31
N ASN A 64 14.45 2.93 22.16
CA ASN A 64 15.74 2.30 21.86
C ASN A 64 15.70 0.76 21.81
N LYS A 65 14.58 0.15 22.22
CA LYS A 65 14.33 -1.30 22.07
C LYS A 65 14.00 -1.68 20.63
N PHE A 66 13.64 -0.70 19.81
CA PHE A 66 13.23 -0.91 18.42
C PHE A 66 14.34 -0.54 17.44
N CYS A 67 14.37 -1.23 16.31
CA CYS A 67 15.20 -0.94 15.15
C CYS A 67 14.34 -0.92 13.89
N ILE A 68 14.59 0.02 13.00
CA ILE A 68 13.88 0.11 11.72
C ILE A 68 14.69 -0.64 10.66
N LEU A 69 14.06 -1.60 10.01
CA LEU A 69 14.60 -2.35 8.88
C LEU A 69 13.51 -2.51 7.83
N TYR A 70 13.60 -1.76 6.75
CA TYR A 70 12.65 -1.86 5.66
C TYR A 70 12.82 -3.18 4.89
N ASN A 71 11.74 -3.70 4.31
CA ASN A 71 11.82 -4.81 3.39
C ASN A 71 12.64 -4.43 2.14
N GLY A 72 13.33 -5.41 1.57
CA GLY A 72 14.05 -5.25 0.32
C GLY A 72 13.66 -6.32 -0.70
N LEU A 73 13.72 -5.96 -1.99
CA LEU A 73 13.53 -6.89 -3.10
C LEU A 73 14.73 -6.82 -4.05
N LYS A 74 15.06 -7.98 -4.62
CA LYS A 74 16.02 -8.03 -5.73
C LYS A 74 15.41 -7.37 -6.96
N ASP A 75 16.21 -6.56 -7.65
CA ASP A 75 15.76 -5.95 -8.90
C ASP A 75 15.63 -7.00 -10.01
N GLU A 76 14.41 -7.23 -10.41
CA GLU A 76 14.06 -8.11 -11.53
C GLU A 76 13.26 -7.35 -12.59
N SER A 77 13.28 -6.01 -12.53
CA SER A 77 12.53 -5.19 -13.47
C SER A 77 13.12 -5.24 -14.87
N ILE A 78 12.23 -5.36 -15.86
CA ILE A 78 12.55 -5.16 -17.27
C ILE A 78 11.84 -3.87 -17.70
N LEU A 79 12.61 -2.81 -17.82
CA LEU A 79 12.08 -1.51 -18.27
C LEU A 79 11.98 -1.51 -19.79
N LEU A 80 10.76 -1.36 -20.29
CA LEU A 80 10.48 -1.36 -21.74
C LEU A 80 10.65 0.02 -22.35
N ASN A 81 11.18 0.08 -23.58
CA ASN A 81 11.05 1.28 -24.39
C ASN A 81 9.58 1.48 -24.84
N SER A 82 9.27 2.65 -25.40
CA SER A 82 7.90 3.05 -25.78
C SER A 82 7.23 2.06 -26.72
N ASP A 83 7.95 1.51 -27.71
CA ASP A 83 7.39 0.62 -28.71
C ASP A 83 7.05 -0.75 -28.11
N LYS A 84 7.97 -1.33 -27.34
CA LYS A 84 7.74 -2.60 -26.65
C LYS A 84 6.59 -2.47 -25.64
N ARG A 85 6.53 -1.36 -24.90
CA ARG A 85 5.45 -1.07 -23.95
C ARG A 85 4.10 -0.99 -24.68
N LEU A 86 4.05 -0.31 -25.83
CA LEU A 86 2.82 -0.21 -26.64
C LEU A 86 2.39 -1.58 -27.19
N ASN A 87 3.34 -2.38 -27.67
CA ASN A 87 3.04 -3.73 -28.13
C ASN A 87 2.51 -4.61 -27.01
N LEU A 88 3.10 -4.51 -25.80
CA LEU A 88 2.60 -5.25 -24.64
C LEU A 88 1.20 -4.80 -24.21
N LYS A 89 0.90 -3.49 -24.24
CA LYS A 89 -0.47 -2.97 -24.04
C LYS A 89 -1.48 -3.59 -25.01
N LYS A 90 -1.12 -3.67 -26.29
CA LYS A 90 -1.98 -4.31 -27.32
C LYS A 90 -2.20 -5.79 -27.04
N ASN A 91 -1.20 -6.53 -26.56
CA ASN A 91 -1.34 -7.94 -26.20
C ASN A 91 -2.35 -8.15 -25.07
N PHE A 92 -2.46 -7.17 -24.16
CA PHE A 92 -3.48 -7.13 -23.11
C PHE A 92 -4.80 -6.47 -23.57
N LEU A 93 -4.97 -6.22 -24.86
CA LEU A 93 -6.16 -5.60 -25.49
C LEU A 93 -6.44 -4.15 -25.04
N PHE A 94 -5.44 -3.45 -24.52
CA PHE A 94 -5.56 -2.02 -24.20
C PHE A 94 -5.22 -1.17 -25.42
N SER A 95 -5.94 -0.07 -25.62
CA SER A 95 -5.60 0.90 -26.65
C SER A 95 -4.35 1.73 -26.27
N LYS A 96 -3.78 2.42 -27.25
CA LYS A 96 -2.62 3.29 -27.04
C LYS A 96 -2.95 4.44 -26.10
N GLU A 97 -4.15 4.96 -26.21
CA GLU A 97 -4.65 6.13 -25.47
C GLU A 97 -5.02 5.80 -24.02
N GLU A 98 -5.40 4.55 -23.74
CA GLU A 98 -5.79 4.13 -22.41
C GLU A 98 -4.62 4.24 -21.43
N LYS A 99 -4.89 4.83 -20.29
CA LYS A 99 -3.98 4.88 -19.15
C LYS A 99 -4.40 3.86 -18.09
N ILE A 100 -3.46 3.02 -17.70
CA ILE A 100 -3.70 1.90 -16.80
C ILE A 100 -3.44 2.33 -15.37
N ILE A 101 -4.51 2.32 -14.57
CA ILE A 101 -4.47 2.43 -13.12
C ILE A 101 -4.43 1.01 -12.57
N LEU A 102 -3.41 0.68 -11.82
CA LEU A 102 -3.17 -0.68 -11.32
C LEU A 102 -3.33 -0.76 -9.81
N PHE A 103 -4.20 -1.65 -9.37
CA PHE A 103 -4.32 -2.11 -7.98
C PHE A 103 -3.84 -3.56 -7.88
N VAL A 104 -3.00 -3.85 -6.89
CA VAL A 104 -2.54 -5.21 -6.57
C VAL A 104 -2.72 -5.47 -5.09
N GLY A 105 -3.43 -6.52 -4.72
CA GLY A 105 -3.66 -6.87 -3.32
C GLY A 105 -4.80 -7.85 -3.10
N ARG A 106 -5.01 -8.23 -1.86
CA ARG A 106 -6.21 -9.00 -1.48
C ARG A 106 -7.46 -8.16 -1.70
N LEU A 107 -8.53 -8.81 -2.17
CA LEU A 107 -9.82 -8.16 -2.36
C LEU A 107 -10.59 -8.18 -1.04
N ASP A 108 -10.17 -7.34 -0.11
CA ASP A 108 -10.80 -7.14 1.19
C ASP A 108 -10.92 -5.65 1.54
N GLU A 109 -11.74 -5.34 2.55
CA GLU A 109 -12.05 -3.97 2.93
C GLU A 109 -10.81 -3.19 3.42
N ILE A 110 -9.83 -3.87 4.06
CA ILE A 110 -8.65 -3.20 4.61
C ILE A 110 -7.73 -2.67 3.51
N LYS A 111 -7.88 -3.18 2.28
CA LYS A 111 -7.12 -2.71 1.11
C LYS A 111 -7.76 -1.53 0.38
N GLY A 112 -8.93 -1.08 0.82
CA GLY A 112 -9.58 0.12 0.28
C GLY A 112 -10.07 -0.02 -1.16
N LEU A 113 -10.33 -1.27 -1.61
CA LEU A 113 -10.75 -1.52 -2.99
C LEU A 113 -12.14 -0.94 -3.28
N GLY A 114 -13.05 -0.93 -2.30
CA GLY A 114 -14.38 -0.33 -2.44
C GLY A 114 -14.30 1.17 -2.71
N GLU A 115 -13.47 1.88 -1.96
CA GLU A 115 -13.20 3.31 -2.09
C GLU A 115 -12.56 3.63 -3.45
N LEU A 116 -11.66 2.76 -3.93
CA LEU A 116 -11.05 2.90 -5.25
C LEU A 116 -12.08 2.73 -6.37
N ILE A 117 -12.91 1.68 -6.36
CA ILE A 117 -13.94 1.44 -7.36
C ILE A 117 -14.94 2.62 -7.39
N PHE A 118 -15.38 3.07 -6.21
CA PHE A 118 -16.27 4.23 -6.11
C PHE A 118 -15.64 5.49 -6.73
N THR A 119 -14.37 5.74 -6.43
CA THR A 119 -13.64 6.89 -6.97
C THR A 119 -13.42 6.75 -8.49
N PHE A 120 -13.06 5.56 -8.95
CA PHE A 120 -12.83 5.29 -10.37
C PHE A 120 -14.08 5.52 -11.23
N LYS A 121 -15.26 5.15 -10.74
CA LYS A 121 -16.53 5.43 -11.43
C LYS A 121 -16.75 6.93 -11.66
N LYS A 122 -16.40 7.77 -10.70
CA LYS A 122 -16.46 9.23 -10.84
C LYS A 122 -15.37 9.76 -11.79
N LEU A 123 -14.18 9.15 -11.74
CA LEU A 123 -13.07 9.52 -12.59
C LEU A 123 -13.38 9.29 -14.08
N LEU A 124 -14.05 8.18 -14.42
CA LEU A 124 -14.47 7.86 -15.78
C LEU A 124 -15.41 8.90 -16.41
N GLN A 125 -16.18 9.64 -15.61
CA GLN A 125 -17.03 10.72 -16.11
C GLN A 125 -16.21 11.94 -16.59
N ILE A 126 -14.95 12.06 -16.14
CA ILE A 126 -14.05 13.18 -16.44
C ILE A 126 -12.99 12.77 -17.47
N ASP A 127 -12.46 11.57 -17.37
CA ASP A 127 -11.45 11.01 -18.28
C ASP A 127 -11.85 9.57 -18.67
N PRO A 128 -12.48 9.38 -19.85
CA PRO A 128 -12.91 8.05 -20.29
C PRO A 128 -11.76 7.18 -20.83
N TYR A 129 -10.56 7.73 -20.96
CA TYR A 129 -9.37 7.03 -21.46
C TYR A 129 -8.54 6.38 -20.36
N CYS A 130 -9.10 6.16 -19.18
CA CYS A 130 -8.46 5.36 -18.14
C CYS A 130 -9.10 3.98 -18.02
N HIS A 131 -8.34 3.02 -17.52
CA HIS A 131 -8.75 1.64 -17.27
C HIS A 131 -8.20 1.20 -15.90
N LEU A 132 -9.05 0.61 -15.06
CA LEU A 132 -8.64 0.06 -13.77
C LEU A 132 -8.39 -1.44 -13.91
N VAL A 133 -7.16 -1.86 -13.59
CA VAL A 133 -6.78 -3.27 -13.51
C VAL A 133 -6.62 -3.65 -12.05
N ILE A 134 -7.35 -4.67 -11.63
CA ILE A 134 -7.37 -5.19 -10.26
C ILE A 134 -6.79 -6.59 -10.26
N VAL A 135 -5.64 -6.76 -9.60
CA VAL A 135 -4.94 -8.03 -9.46
C VAL A 135 -5.04 -8.51 -8.02
N GLY A 136 -5.48 -9.75 -7.84
CA GLY A 136 -5.57 -10.37 -6.53
C GLY A 136 -6.78 -11.28 -6.39
N ASP A 137 -6.99 -11.78 -5.17
CA ASP A 137 -8.05 -12.70 -4.83
C ASP A 137 -8.74 -12.29 -3.53
N GLY A 138 -9.99 -12.69 -3.32
CA GLY A 138 -10.79 -12.39 -2.13
C GLY A 138 -12.29 -12.33 -2.39
N PHE A 139 -12.98 -11.33 -1.86
CA PHE A 139 -14.45 -11.19 -1.92
C PHE A 139 -14.95 -10.67 -3.29
N TYR A 140 -14.74 -11.44 -4.34
CA TYR A 140 -15.05 -11.06 -5.72
C TYR A 140 -16.47 -10.56 -5.95
N SER A 141 -17.47 -11.32 -5.52
CA SER A 141 -18.88 -11.02 -5.81
C SER A 141 -19.29 -9.64 -5.33
N TYR A 142 -18.80 -9.24 -4.16
CA TYR A 142 -19.08 -7.92 -3.60
C TYR A 142 -18.52 -6.79 -4.49
N TYR A 143 -17.25 -6.91 -4.90
CA TYR A 143 -16.60 -5.88 -5.70
C TYR A 143 -17.06 -5.87 -7.15
N LEU A 144 -17.34 -7.04 -7.73
CA LEU A 144 -17.93 -7.13 -9.06
C LEU A 144 -19.26 -6.37 -9.13
N ASN A 145 -20.17 -6.59 -8.20
CA ASN A 145 -21.45 -5.88 -8.16
C ASN A 145 -21.28 -4.36 -8.06
N SER A 146 -20.26 -3.91 -7.32
CA SER A 146 -19.97 -2.47 -7.20
C SER A 146 -19.46 -1.82 -8.48
N CYS A 147 -19.00 -2.59 -9.48
CA CYS A 147 -18.51 -2.05 -10.76
C CYS A 147 -19.63 -1.59 -11.72
N ASN A 148 -20.88 -1.96 -11.49
CA ASN A 148 -21.99 -1.53 -12.34
C ASN A 148 -22.10 0.03 -12.37
N PRO A 149 -22.27 0.67 -13.55
CA PRO A 149 -22.33 0.14 -14.91
C PRO A 149 -20.98 0.15 -15.69
N THR A 150 -19.84 0.28 -15.02
CA THR A 150 -18.52 0.58 -15.62
C THR A 150 -17.67 -0.67 -15.92
N TRP A 151 -18.31 -1.82 -16.11
CA TRP A 151 -17.67 -3.13 -16.32
C TRP A 151 -16.58 -3.15 -17.41
N ASN A 152 -16.82 -2.46 -18.51
CA ASN A 152 -15.93 -2.42 -19.67
C ASN A 152 -14.62 -1.63 -19.43
N LYS A 153 -14.50 -0.98 -18.28
CA LYS A 153 -13.32 -0.17 -17.90
C LYS A 153 -12.64 -0.68 -16.62
N ILE A 154 -13.09 -1.84 -16.10
CA ILE A 154 -12.52 -2.47 -14.92
C ILE A 154 -12.22 -3.94 -15.23
N THR A 155 -10.95 -4.34 -15.13
CA THR A 155 -10.53 -5.72 -15.34
C THR A 155 -10.10 -6.35 -14.03
N PHE A 156 -10.73 -7.45 -13.64
CA PHE A 156 -10.26 -8.33 -12.57
C PHE A 156 -9.49 -9.48 -13.18
N THR A 157 -8.22 -9.61 -12.86
CA THR A 157 -7.35 -10.67 -13.41
C THR A 157 -7.35 -11.95 -12.58
N GLY A 158 -7.81 -11.87 -11.34
CA GLY A 158 -7.52 -12.89 -10.35
C GLY A 158 -6.11 -12.78 -9.81
N LYS A 159 -5.70 -13.80 -9.03
CA LYS A 159 -4.33 -13.93 -8.58
C LYS A 159 -3.44 -14.33 -9.76
N LEU A 160 -2.42 -13.54 -10.04
CA LEU A 160 -1.43 -13.80 -11.08
C LEU A 160 -0.17 -14.44 -10.50
N ASN A 161 0.54 -15.20 -11.34
CA ASN A 161 1.93 -15.53 -11.07
C ASN A 161 2.83 -14.28 -11.23
N LYS A 162 4.07 -14.38 -10.77
CA LYS A 162 5.01 -13.25 -10.76
C LYS A 162 5.30 -12.73 -12.18
N GLU A 163 5.45 -13.62 -13.16
CA GLU A 163 5.79 -13.24 -14.53
C GLU A 163 4.69 -12.40 -15.17
N ASP A 164 3.43 -12.81 -15.04
CA ASP A 164 2.30 -12.09 -15.60
C ASP A 164 1.99 -10.79 -14.85
N LEU A 165 2.17 -10.77 -13.52
CA LEU A 165 2.08 -9.55 -12.73
C LEU A 165 3.14 -8.52 -13.18
N TYR A 166 4.37 -8.95 -13.41
CA TYR A 166 5.46 -8.09 -13.84
C TYR A 166 5.22 -7.50 -15.24
N LYS A 167 4.57 -8.25 -16.15
CA LYS A 167 4.10 -7.69 -17.43
C LYS A 167 3.09 -6.55 -17.24
N LEU A 168 2.20 -6.66 -16.23
CA LEU A 168 1.27 -5.57 -15.91
C LEU A 168 1.98 -4.35 -15.33
N TYR A 169 2.99 -4.54 -14.46
CA TYR A 169 3.81 -3.42 -13.97
C TYR A 169 4.51 -2.68 -15.13
N GLN A 170 4.97 -3.39 -16.17
CA GLN A 170 5.61 -2.76 -17.34
C GLN A 170 4.69 -1.81 -18.11
N ILE A 171 3.37 -2.00 -18.05
CA ILE A 171 2.40 -1.21 -18.80
C ILE A 171 1.57 -0.27 -17.92
N ALA A 172 1.61 -0.43 -16.61
CA ALA A 172 0.89 0.44 -15.69
C ALA A 172 1.37 1.90 -15.79
N ASP A 173 0.45 2.84 -15.72
CA ASP A 173 0.72 4.28 -15.73
C ASP A 173 0.72 4.87 -14.32
N ILE A 174 -0.13 4.32 -13.43
CA ILE A 174 -0.31 4.76 -12.04
C ILE A 174 -0.58 3.52 -11.19
N GLY A 175 0.11 3.39 -10.06
CA GLY A 175 -0.20 2.42 -9.02
C GLY A 175 -1.08 3.04 -7.94
N VAL A 176 -2.07 2.29 -7.44
CA VAL A 176 -2.95 2.79 -6.38
C VAL A 176 -2.99 1.81 -5.21
N LEU A 177 -2.67 2.30 -4.02
CA LEU A 177 -2.62 1.53 -2.79
C LEU A 177 -3.44 2.26 -1.69
N PRO A 178 -4.78 2.16 -1.72
CA PRO A 178 -5.66 2.90 -0.81
C PRO A 178 -5.88 2.17 0.52
N SER A 179 -4.90 1.37 0.96
CA SER A 179 -4.99 0.49 2.12
C SER A 179 -5.16 1.27 3.42
N PHE A 180 -6.03 0.80 4.30
CA PHE A 180 -6.19 1.36 5.64
C PHE A 180 -5.07 0.96 6.61
N HIS A 181 -4.34 -0.10 6.29
CA HIS A 181 -3.19 -0.54 7.08
C HIS A 181 -2.14 -1.21 6.20
N GLU A 182 -0.91 -0.71 6.29
CA GLU A 182 0.31 -1.29 5.69
C GLU A 182 1.52 -0.92 6.55
N GLN A 183 2.47 -1.83 6.68
CA GLN A 183 3.74 -1.53 7.36
C GLN A 183 4.85 -1.20 6.37
N CYS A 184 5.22 -2.15 5.52
CA CYS A 184 6.16 -1.95 4.43
C CYS A 184 5.70 -2.85 3.27
N SER A 185 4.94 -2.28 2.37
CA SER A 185 4.23 -3.00 1.31
C SER A 185 5.18 -3.52 0.23
N TYR A 186 5.25 -4.84 0.06
CA TYR A 186 5.98 -5.44 -1.06
C TYR A 186 5.44 -4.97 -2.42
N VAL A 187 4.13 -4.81 -2.55
CA VAL A 187 3.51 -4.30 -3.77
C VAL A 187 3.98 -2.87 -4.08
N ALA A 188 4.10 -2.01 -3.06
CA ALA A 188 4.66 -0.67 -3.25
C ALA A 188 6.12 -0.74 -3.71
N ILE A 189 6.93 -1.64 -3.12
CA ILE A 189 8.33 -1.84 -3.53
C ILE A 189 8.40 -2.33 -4.97
N GLU A 190 7.57 -3.31 -5.37
CA GLU A 190 7.51 -3.81 -6.74
C GLU A 190 7.11 -2.71 -7.74
N MET A 191 6.08 -1.93 -7.42
CA MET A 191 5.66 -0.80 -8.26
C MET A 191 6.75 0.26 -8.38
N MET A 192 7.43 0.61 -7.28
CA MET A 192 8.59 1.52 -7.31
C MET A 192 9.76 0.95 -8.11
N MET A 193 10.03 -0.35 -8.02
CA MET A 193 11.05 -1.06 -8.81
C MET A 193 10.79 -0.89 -10.31
N TYR A 194 9.54 -0.86 -10.75
CA TYR A 194 9.14 -0.59 -12.13
C TYR A 194 8.99 0.90 -12.46
N GLY A 195 9.29 1.80 -11.53
CA GLY A 195 9.15 3.23 -11.73
C GLY A 195 7.70 3.66 -11.94
N ILE A 196 6.75 3.05 -11.24
CA ILE A 196 5.33 3.44 -11.31
C ILE A 196 5.08 4.51 -10.25
N PRO A 197 4.55 5.69 -10.60
CA PRO A 197 4.16 6.69 -9.60
C PRO A 197 2.97 6.16 -8.79
N LEU A 198 3.03 6.33 -7.46
CA LEU A 198 2.05 5.77 -6.55
C LEU A 198 1.07 6.83 -6.05
N VAL A 199 -0.21 6.46 -6.00
CA VAL A 199 -1.22 7.18 -5.23
C VAL A 199 -1.64 6.27 -4.08
N ALA A 200 -1.23 6.61 -2.86
CA ALA A 200 -1.39 5.73 -1.73
C ALA A 200 -1.90 6.45 -0.47
N SER A 201 -2.59 5.71 0.36
CA SER A 201 -3.10 6.23 1.62
C SER A 201 -1.98 6.62 2.59
N THR A 202 -2.29 7.50 3.54
CA THR A 202 -1.41 7.84 4.68
C THR A 202 -1.44 6.76 5.78
N SER A 203 -1.70 5.50 5.41
CA SER A 203 -1.60 4.38 6.35
C SER A 203 -0.16 4.22 6.82
N THR A 204 0.01 3.73 8.02
CA THR A 204 1.26 3.66 8.79
C THR A 204 2.56 3.65 7.97
N GLY A 205 2.88 2.56 7.29
CA GLY A 205 4.13 2.44 6.55
C GLY A 205 4.10 3.04 5.14
N LEU A 206 2.96 3.11 4.45
CA LEU A 206 2.88 3.67 3.10
C LEU A 206 3.25 5.16 3.08
N SER A 207 2.89 5.92 4.12
CA SER A 207 3.25 7.33 4.24
C SER A 207 4.76 7.57 4.27
N GLU A 208 5.55 6.59 4.72
CA GLU A 208 7.01 6.68 4.72
C GLU A 208 7.65 6.20 3.42
N MET A 209 6.96 5.31 2.71
CA MET A 209 7.45 4.74 1.46
C MET A 209 7.39 5.72 0.29
N ILE A 210 6.49 6.69 0.33
CA ILE A 210 6.23 7.64 -0.74
C ILE A 210 6.58 9.04 -0.26
N GLU A 211 7.26 9.79 -1.09
CA GLU A 211 7.49 11.22 -0.88
C GLU A 211 6.41 12.00 -1.63
N ASP A 212 5.51 12.64 -0.86
CA ASP A 212 4.33 13.30 -1.39
C ASP A 212 4.69 14.42 -2.38
N GLY A 213 4.04 14.42 -3.53
CA GLY A 213 4.33 15.36 -4.62
C GLY A 213 5.61 15.09 -5.41
N VAL A 214 6.46 14.14 -4.99
CA VAL A 214 7.77 13.84 -5.61
C VAL A 214 7.79 12.45 -6.25
N SER A 215 7.56 11.39 -5.48
CA SER A 215 7.55 10.00 -5.98
C SER A 215 6.14 9.43 -6.12
N GLY A 216 5.14 10.17 -5.70
CA GLY A 216 3.73 9.81 -5.70
C GLY A 216 2.89 10.82 -4.93
N TYR A 217 1.67 10.44 -4.58
CA TYR A 217 0.77 11.26 -3.78
C TYR A 217 0.23 10.51 -2.57
N HIS A 218 0.08 11.21 -1.46
CA HIS A 218 -0.60 10.76 -0.28
C HIS A 218 -2.11 11.05 -0.34
N ILE A 219 -2.90 10.08 0.13
CA ILE A 219 -4.35 10.23 0.31
C ILE A 219 -4.65 10.10 1.80
N PRO A 220 -5.18 11.14 2.44
CA PRO A 220 -5.47 11.13 3.86
C PRO A 220 -6.45 10.02 4.26
N ILE A 221 -6.12 9.32 5.34
CA ILE A 221 -7.06 8.50 6.09
C ILE A 221 -7.67 9.38 7.18
N ILE A 222 -8.99 9.33 7.30
CA ILE A 222 -9.77 10.10 8.27
C ILE A 222 -10.28 9.12 9.32
N GLU A 223 -9.79 9.26 10.55
CA GLU A 223 -10.26 8.47 11.69
C GLU A 223 -11.42 9.19 12.38
N TYR A 224 -12.53 8.48 12.51
CA TYR A 224 -13.67 8.87 13.34
C TYR A 224 -13.69 7.99 14.59
N GLU A 225 -14.60 8.26 15.50
CA GLU A 225 -14.73 7.53 16.76
C GLU A 225 -14.91 6.01 16.57
N ASN A 226 -15.73 5.60 15.60
CA ASN A 226 -16.16 4.19 15.41
C ASN A 226 -15.71 3.60 14.06
N HIS A 227 -15.19 4.39 13.13
CA HIS A 227 -14.81 3.93 11.79
C HIS A 227 -13.68 4.79 11.22
N THR A 228 -13.15 4.32 10.11
CA THR A 228 -12.07 4.98 9.39
C THR A 228 -12.45 5.06 7.92
N ASP A 229 -12.31 6.21 7.31
CA ASP A 229 -12.58 6.46 5.91
C ASP A 229 -11.33 6.91 5.15
N LEU A 230 -11.35 6.72 3.84
CA LEU A 230 -10.36 7.28 2.93
C LEU A 230 -10.93 8.56 2.29
N ASN A 231 -10.11 9.60 2.17
CA ASN A 231 -10.51 10.80 1.44
C ASN A 231 -10.60 10.51 -0.07
N THR A 232 -11.78 10.05 -0.52
CA THR A 232 -12.03 9.70 -1.92
C THR A 232 -12.00 10.89 -2.87
N TYR A 233 -12.24 12.09 -2.37
CA TYR A 233 -12.10 13.32 -3.16
C TYR A 233 -10.63 13.60 -3.49
N GLU A 234 -9.75 13.50 -2.51
CA GLU A 234 -8.31 13.62 -2.74
C GLU A 234 -7.79 12.49 -3.64
N LEU A 235 -8.26 11.25 -3.45
CA LEU A 235 -7.91 10.14 -4.32
C LEU A 235 -8.27 10.45 -5.78
N GLN A 236 -9.48 10.95 -6.05
CA GLN A 236 -9.91 11.34 -7.38
C GLN A 236 -9.04 12.47 -7.95
N SER A 237 -8.79 13.50 -7.15
CA SER A 237 -8.00 14.67 -7.55
C SER A 237 -6.57 14.28 -7.96
N LYS A 238 -5.88 13.47 -7.13
CA LYS A 238 -4.49 13.05 -7.39
C LYS A 238 -4.39 12.10 -8.59
N LEU A 239 -5.34 11.18 -8.75
CA LEU A 239 -5.42 10.35 -9.95
C LEU A 239 -5.62 11.19 -11.21
N LEU A 240 -6.52 12.17 -11.16
CA LEU A 240 -6.81 13.04 -12.30
C LEU A 240 -5.59 13.88 -12.71
N ILE A 241 -4.83 14.42 -11.76
CA ILE A 241 -3.57 15.13 -12.02
C ILE A 241 -2.61 14.22 -12.80
N LEU A 242 -2.35 13.01 -12.31
CA LEU A 242 -1.45 12.08 -12.97
C LEU A 242 -1.96 11.57 -14.31
N LEU A 243 -3.27 11.46 -14.53
CA LEU A 243 -3.84 11.09 -15.82
C LEU A 243 -3.63 12.19 -16.86
N LYS A 244 -3.79 13.45 -16.48
CA LYS A 244 -3.72 14.60 -17.40
C LYS A 244 -2.30 15.08 -17.66
N ASP A 245 -1.43 15.09 -16.65
CA ASP A 245 -0.07 15.59 -16.77
C ASP A 245 0.94 14.45 -17.01
N SER A 246 1.30 14.26 -18.28
CA SER A 246 2.27 13.22 -18.67
C SER A 246 3.71 13.56 -18.26
N SER A 247 4.05 14.84 -18.13
CA SER A 247 5.38 15.27 -17.70
C SER A 247 5.60 14.99 -16.22
N MET A 248 4.65 15.42 -15.39
CA MET A 248 4.63 15.13 -13.96
C MET A 248 4.65 13.63 -13.69
N ARG A 249 3.82 12.85 -14.41
CA ARG A 249 3.79 11.41 -14.27
C ARG A 249 5.14 10.76 -14.58
N LYS A 250 5.85 11.22 -15.62
CA LYS A 250 7.20 10.72 -15.97
C LYS A 250 8.25 11.09 -14.91
N GLU A 251 8.19 12.30 -14.38
CA GLU A 251 9.10 12.74 -13.32
C GLU A 251 8.88 11.95 -12.03
N MET A 252 7.63 11.80 -11.61
CA MET A 252 7.30 10.96 -10.45
C MET A 252 7.70 9.50 -10.66
N ALA A 253 7.56 8.97 -11.88
CA ALA A 253 7.99 7.62 -12.22
C ALA A 253 9.51 7.44 -12.00
N LYS A 254 10.31 8.42 -12.44
CA LYS A 254 11.76 8.43 -12.19
C LYS A 254 12.06 8.50 -10.69
N ASN A 255 11.40 9.38 -9.96
CA ASN A 255 11.61 9.53 -8.52
C ASN A 255 11.15 8.31 -7.73
N SER A 256 10.06 7.67 -8.13
CA SER A 256 9.59 6.39 -7.58
C SER A 256 10.67 5.30 -7.72
N ARG A 257 11.28 5.18 -8.91
CA ARG A 257 12.38 4.26 -9.16
C ARG A 257 13.61 4.56 -8.30
N LEU A 258 14.04 5.82 -8.23
CA LEU A 258 15.18 6.24 -7.40
C LEU A 258 14.95 5.93 -5.92
N ARG A 259 13.70 6.02 -5.46
CA ARG A 259 13.34 5.67 -4.09
C ARG A 259 13.48 4.19 -3.81
N TYR A 260 13.07 3.31 -4.74
CA TYR A 260 13.34 1.88 -4.68
C TYR A 260 14.86 1.61 -4.57
N GLU A 261 15.64 2.18 -5.48
CA GLU A 261 17.09 2.00 -5.54
C GLU A 261 17.81 2.45 -4.27
N ARG A 262 17.29 3.50 -3.62
CA ARG A 262 17.89 4.07 -2.41
C ARG A 262 17.55 3.33 -1.13
N TYR A 263 16.38 2.68 -1.03
CA TYR A 263 15.88 2.20 0.25
C TYR A 263 15.42 0.74 0.27
N TYR A 264 15.06 0.16 -0.90
CA TYR A 264 14.28 -1.08 -0.94
C TYR A 264 14.90 -2.18 -1.79
N THR A 265 16.19 -2.09 -2.12
CA THR A 265 16.88 -3.20 -2.78
C THR A 265 17.26 -4.30 -1.79
N SER A 266 17.43 -5.53 -2.28
CA SER A 266 17.89 -6.66 -1.47
C SER A 266 19.27 -6.44 -0.86
N GLU A 267 20.14 -5.70 -1.55
CA GLU A 267 21.49 -5.37 -1.12
C GLU A 267 21.45 -4.44 0.11
N ILE A 268 20.60 -3.39 0.07
CA ILE A 268 20.41 -2.48 1.20
C ILE A 268 19.84 -3.23 2.40
N PHE A 269 18.79 -4.04 2.17
CA PHE A 269 18.22 -4.87 3.24
C PHE A 269 19.26 -5.78 3.88
N SER A 270 20.07 -6.47 3.06
CA SER A 270 21.11 -7.38 3.55
C SER A 270 22.19 -6.65 4.35
N SER A 271 22.63 -5.48 3.87
CA SER A 271 23.60 -4.64 4.59
C SER A 271 23.08 -4.17 5.95
N CYS A 272 21.85 -3.63 5.99
CA CYS A 272 21.21 -3.19 7.23
C CYS A 272 21.00 -4.34 8.22
N MET A 273 20.62 -5.53 7.72
CA MET A 273 20.46 -6.72 8.56
C MET A 273 21.80 -7.19 9.13
N GLN A 274 22.86 -7.15 8.33
CA GLN A 274 24.20 -7.51 8.78
C GLN A 274 24.73 -6.55 9.84
N GLU A 275 24.51 -5.24 9.67
CA GLU A 275 24.84 -4.24 10.69
C GLU A 275 24.07 -4.46 11.99
N PHE A 276 22.78 -4.81 11.88
CA PHE A 276 21.95 -5.14 13.04
C PHE A 276 22.53 -6.33 13.82
N TYR A 277 22.89 -7.43 13.15
CA TYR A 277 23.46 -8.60 13.82
C TYR A 277 24.83 -8.29 14.44
N ASN A 278 25.70 -7.58 13.74
CA ASN A 278 27.02 -7.19 14.27
C ASN A 278 26.91 -6.30 15.52
N ARG A 279 25.85 -5.48 15.60
CA ARG A 279 25.67 -4.52 16.71
C ARG A 279 24.99 -5.13 17.94
N PHE A 280 24.07 -6.07 17.75
CA PHE A 280 23.16 -6.50 18.80
C PHE A 280 23.15 -8.00 19.09
N VAL A 281 23.77 -8.82 18.26
CA VAL A 281 23.73 -10.28 18.38
C VAL A 281 25.14 -10.87 18.49
N LEU A 282 26.13 -10.29 17.83
CA LEU A 282 27.54 -10.67 17.90
C LEU A 282 28.32 -9.76 18.84
#